data_93e52b4f47538967b3872e7d76f2130c
#
_entry.id   93e52b4f47538967b3872e7d76f2130c
#
_cell.length_a   1.000
_cell.length_b   1.000
_cell.length_c   1.000
_cell.angle_alpha   90.00
_cell.angle_beta   90.00
_cell.angle_gamma   90.00
#
_symmetry.space_group_name_H-M   'P 1'
#
loop_
_entity.id
_entity.type
_entity.pdbx_description
1 polymer ?
#
loop_
_entity_poly.entity_id
_entity_poly.type
_entity_poly.pdbx_seq_one_letter_code
_entity_poly.pdbx_strand_id
1 'polypeptide(L)'
;ELLFQLKFIELEENRHQFHIGPYVIDAYRVNHNVVCYGYSISIPRAGRFDVERARAQNVPMKAWSRLQKGETLELDGVTYTPDMVLGPDRKGLKVTYCTDTRPVPVIAEYAEHADLFICEGMYGEDGKEAKAREYKHMTMYEAANLAKKAQPAEMWLTHYSPSLNRPDEFIDKVREIFPGAKTARDGWTRELTFDEE
;
A
#
# COMPACT_ATOMS: atom_id res chain seq x y z
N GLU A 1 -27.81 -15.78 11.07
CA GLU A 1 -27.04 -16.74 10.28
C GLU A 1 -26.32 -15.99 9.16
N LEU A 2 -24.98 -16.17 9.02
CA LEU A 2 -24.22 -15.54 7.93
C LEU A 2 -24.45 -16.31 6.63
N LEU A 3 -24.68 -15.57 5.54
CA LEU A 3 -24.88 -16.15 4.19
C LEU A 3 -23.55 -16.51 3.52
N PHE A 4 -22.42 -16.39 4.22
CA PHE A 4 -21.08 -16.64 3.71
C PHE A 4 -20.22 -17.32 4.77
N GLN A 5 -19.16 -17.98 4.33
CA GLN A 5 -18.18 -18.64 5.21
C GLN A 5 -17.08 -17.63 5.59
N LEU A 6 -16.80 -17.52 6.90
CA LEU A 6 -15.64 -16.80 7.40
C LEU A 6 -14.41 -17.70 7.39
N LYS A 7 -13.31 -17.20 6.83
CA LYS A 7 -11.99 -17.82 6.94
C LYS A 7 -11.10 -16.88 7.72
N PHE A 8 -10.58 -17.37 8.86
CA PHE A 8 -9.63 -16.63 9.69
C PHE A 8 -8.20 -16.98 9.25
N ILE A 9 -7.35 -15.95 9.20
CA ILE A 9 -5.91 -16.09 8.98
C ILE A 9 -5.23 -15.39 10.15
N GLU A 10 -4.61 -16.17 11.02
CA GLU A 10 -3.85 -15.65 12.17
C GLU A 10 -2.49 -15.15 11.70
N LEU A 11 -2.09 -13.97 12.20
CA LEU A 11 -0.81 -13.34 11.88
C LEU A 11 0.14 -13.54 13.07
N GLU A 12 1.10 -14.44 12.94
CA GLU A 12 2.07 -14.77 14.00
C GLU A 12 3.42 -14.06 13.79
N GLU A 13 3.80 -13.85 12.54
CA GLU A 13 5.08 -13.25 12.18
C GLU A 13 4.99 -11.72 12.07
N ASN A 14 6.14 -11.06 11.94
CA ASN A 14 6.19 -9.60 11.77
C ASN A 14 5.80 -9.14 10.38
N ARG A 15 5.80 -10.03 9.39
CA ARG A 15 5.45 -9.75 7.99
C ARG A 15 4.73 -10.95 7.41
N HIS A 16 3.60 -10.68 6.76
CA HIS A 16 2.82 -11.68 6.04
C HIS A 16 2.44 -11.12 4.68
N GLN A 17 2.40 -12.00 3.69
CA GLN A 17 1.84 -11.66 2.38
C GLN A 17 0.83 -12.73 1.97
N PHE A 18 -0.30 -12.31 1.47
CA PHE A 18 -1.32 -13.21 0.95
C PHE A 18 -2.06 -12.59 -0.23
N HIS A 19 -2.75 -13.42 -1.01
CA HIS A 19 -3.47 -13.00 -2.20
C HIS A 19 -4.96 -13.21 -2.03
N ILE A 20 -5.76 -12.21 -2.42
CA ILE A 20 -7.23 -12.32 -2.51
C ILE A 20 -7.64 -11.83 -3.89
N GLY A 21 -7.95 -12.78 -4.79
CA GLY A 21 -8.18 -12.45 -6.20
C GLY A 21 -6.96 -11.74 -6.81
N PRO A 22 -7.13 -10.55 -7.40
CA PRO A 22 -6.03 -9.79 -8.00
C PRO A 22 -5.20 -9.00 -6.98
N TYR A 23 -5.62 -8.97 -5.71
CA TYR A 23 -4.99 -8.18 -4.67
C TYR A 23 -3.84 -8.94 -4.04
N VAL A 24 -2.69 -8.26 -3.92
CA VAL A 24 -1.59 -8.65 -3.03
C VAL A 24 -1.73 -7.85 -1.75
N ILE A 25 -1.80 -8.53 -0.62
CA ILE A 25 -2.00 -7.91 0.69
C ILE A 25 -0.78 -8.22 1.55
N ASP A 26 -0.08 -7.19 1.95
CA ASP A 26 1.01 -7.27 2.91
C ASP A 26 0.51 -6.78 4.26
N ALA A 27 0.70 -7.59 5.31
CA ALA A 27 0.51 -7.20 6.70
C ALA A 27 1.89 -7.07 7.36
N TYR A 28 2.15 -5.97 8.04
CA TYR A 28 3.42 -5.71 8.71
C TYR A 28 3.20 -5.20 10.13
N ARG A 29 3.95 -5.77 11.07
CA ARG A 29 3.82 -5.44 12.48
C ARG A 29 4.31 -4.02 12.75
N VAL A 30 3.52 -3.29 13.54
CA VAL A 30 3.81 -1.93 13.98
C VAL A 30 3.98 -1.86 15.49
N ASN A 31 4.27 -0.67 16.03
CA ASN A 31 4.62 -0.49 17.44
C ASN A 31 3.48 0.17 18.23
N HIS A 32 2.63 -0.66 18.83
CA HIS A 32 1.57 -0.21 19.74
C HIS A 32 1.59 -0.99 21.07
N ASN A 33 0.66 -0.68 22.00
CA ASN A 33 0.54 -1.34 23.30
C ASN A 33 0.06 -2.78 23.20
N VAL A 34 -0.69 -3.11 22.16
CA VAL A 34 -1.12 -4.45 21.78
C VAL A 34 -0.49 -4.83 20.44
N VAL A 35 -0.61 -6.08 20.06
CA VAL A 35 -0.19 -6.54 18.74
C VAL A 35 -1.02 -5.82 17.69
N CYS A 36 -0.35 -5.06 16.83
CA CYS A 36 -0.98 -4.23 15.80
C CYS A 36 -0.25 -4.41 14.46
N TYR A 37 -1.01 -4.36 13.36
CA TYR A 37 -0.48 -4.47 12.01
C TYR A 37 -0.95 -3.30 11.15
N GLY A 38 -0.06 -2.79 10.32
CA GLY A 38 -0.40 -2.02 9.15
C GLY A 38 -0.58 -2.93 7.95
N TYR A 39 -1.26 -2.44 6.92
CA TYR A 39 -1.58 -3.20 5.71
C TYR A 39 -1.21 -2.39 4.48
N SER A 40 -0.64 -3.06 3.49
CA SER A 40 -0.50 -2.52 2.14
C SER A 40 -1.26 -3.43 1.17
N ILE A 41 -2.14 -2.84 0.38
CA ILE A 41 -2.96 -3.55 -0.60
C ILE A 41 -2.54 -3.05 -1.97
N SER A 42 -2.12 -3.96 -2.85
CA SER A 42 -1.70 -3.62 -4.19
C SER A 42 -2.37 -4.49 -5.25
N ILE A 43 -2.52 -3.92 -6.43
CA ILE A 43 -2.91 -4.63 -7.66
C ILE A 43 -1.72 -4.49 -8.61
N PRO A 44 -0.86 -5.50 -8.76
CA PRO A 44 0.24 -5.47 -9.70
C PRO A 44 -0.28 -5.43 -11.14
N ARG A 45 0.48 -4.80 -12.03
CA ARG A 45 0.11 -4.68 -13.44
C ARG A 45 1.26 -5.18 -14.31
N ALA A 46 1.06 -6.34 -14.91
CA ALA A 46 2.03 -6.92 -15.83
C ALA A 46 2.31 -6.02 -17.04
N GLY A 47 3.46 -6.20 -17.63
CA GLY A 47 3.85 -5.55 -18.87
C GLY A 47 2.87 -5.80 -20.01
N ARG A 48 2.89 -4.94 -21.02
CA ARG A 48 2.15 -5.18 -22.27
C ARG A 48 2.77 -6.36 -23.02
N PHE A 49 1.92 -7.08 -23.76
CA PHE A 49 2.42 -8.14 -24.65
C PHE A 49 3.32 -7.52 -25.73
N ASP A 50 4.52 -8.08 -25.87
CA ASP A 50 5.54 -7.66 -26.80
C ASP A 50 5.73 -8.74 -27.88
N VAL A 51 5.19 -8.47 -29.05
CA VAL A 51 5.23 -9.40 -30.21
C VAL A 51 6.66 -9.65 -30.69
N GLU A 52 7.48 -8.60 -30.72
CA GLU A 52 8.86 -8.72 -31.20
C GLU A 52 9.72 -9.54 -30.21
N ARG A 53 9.52 -9.32 -28.91
CA ARG A 53 10.16 -10.12 -27.86
C ARG A 53 9.72 -11.59 -27.94
N ALA A 54 8.43 -11.86 -28.10
CA ALA A 54 7.90 -13.21 -28.24
C ALA A 54 8.48 -13.94 -29.44
N ARG A 55 8.63 -13.24 -30.58
CA ARG A 55 9.26 -13.77 -31.80
C ARG A 55 10.76 -14.01 -31.60
N ALA A 56 11.48 -13.06 -31.03
CA ALA A 56 12.92 -13.17 -30.77
C ALA A 56 13.25 -14.35 -29.84
N GLN A 57 12.35 -14.65 -28.89
CA GLN A 57 12.45 -15.79 -27.97
C GLN A 57 11.92 -17.11 -28.56
N ASN A 58 11.49 -17.10 -29.83
CA ASN A 58 10.91 -18.27 -30.53
C ASN A 58 9.70 -18.87 -29.77
N VAL A 59 8.90 -18.04 -29.10
CA VAL A 59 7.73 -18.50 -28.35
C VAL A 59 6.61 -18.87 -29.32
N PRO A 60 6.08 -20.13 -29.29
CA PRO A 60 5.01 -20.55 -30.16
C PRO A 60 3.74 -19.70 -29.97
N MET A 61 3.10 -19.26 -31.04
CA MET A 61 1.89 -18.42 -30.98
C MET A 61 0.76 -19.06 -30.14
N LYS A 62 0.66 -20.40 -30.13
CA LYS A 62 -0.31 -21.14 -29.32
C LYS A 62 -0.13 -20.90 -27.81
N ALA A 63 1.07 -20.45 -27.35
CA ALA A 63 1.37 -20.16 -25.96
C ALA A 63 1.08 -18.70 -25.55
N TRP A 64 1.02 -17.77 -26.50
CA TRP A 64 1.01 -16.32 -26.23
C TRP A 64 -0.08 -15.88 -25.28
N SER A 65 -1.34 -16.29 -25.53
CA SER A 65 -2.49 -15.88 -24.70
C SER A 65 -2.41 -16.36 -23.25
N ARG A 66 -1.81 -17.54 -23.03
CA ARG A 66 -1.64 -18.11 -21.68
C ARG A 66 -0.49 -17.43 -20.93
N LEU A 67 0.64 -17.21 -21.64
CA LEU A 67 1.78 -16.48 -21.09
C LEU A 67 1.39 -15.03 -20.74
N GLN A 68 0.60 -14.36 -21.60
CA GLN A 68 0.10 -13.03 -21.34
C GLN A 68 -0.76 -12.95 -20.06
N LYS A 69 -1.42 -14.06 -19.69
CA LYS A 69 -2.20 -14.18 -18.45
C LYS A 69 -1.37 -14.55 -17.23
N GLY A 70 -0.04 -14.65 -17.38
CA GLY A 70 0.87 -14.97 -16.29
C GLY A 70 1.12 -16.47 -16.08
N GLU A 71 0.63 -17.35 -16.99
CA GLU A 71 0.88 -18.79 -16.87
C GLU A 71 2.28 -19.14 -17.35
N THR A 72 2.96 -20.05 -16.65
CA THR A 72 4.17 -20.72 -17.15
C THR A 72 3.76 -22.02 -17.83
N LEU A 73 4.32 -22.33 -19.00
CA LEU A 73 3.95 -23.47 -19.84
C LEU A 73 5.16 -24.34 -20.16
N GLU A 74 4.95 -25.63 -20.16
CA GLU A 74 5.92 -26.59 -20.73
C GLU A 74 5.31 -27.15 -22.04
N LEU A 75 6.01 -26.94 -23.15
CA LEU A 75 5.61 -27.43 -24.47
C LEU A 75 6.84 -28.07 -25.14
N ASP A 76 6.69 -29.31 -25.57
CA ASP A 76 7.73 -30.08 -26.29
C ASP A 76 9.10 -30.11 -25.55
N GLY A 77 9.04 -30.18 -24.19
CA GLY A 77 10.23 -30.20 -23.32
C GLY A 77 10.89 -28.83 -23.10
N VAL A 78 10.26 -27.74 -23.57
CA VAL A 78 10.73 -26.36 -23.36
C VAL A 78 9.76 -25.63 -22.42
N THR A 79 10.32 -24.96 -21.40
CA THR A 79 9.55 -24.10 -20.48
C THR A 79 9.48 -22.70 -21.04
N TYR A 80 8.26 -22.17 -21.14
CA TYR A 80 7.98 -20.80 -21.55
C TYR A 80 7.39 -20.03 -20.35
N THR A 81 7.89 -18.83 -20.10
CA THR A 81 7.50 -17.97 -18.99
C THR A 81 6.93 -16.63 -19.46
N PRO A 82 6.09 -15.94 -18.67
CA PRO A 82 5.48 -14.66 -19.05
C PRO A 82 6.47 -13.59 -19.49
N ASP A 83 7.63 -13.51 -18.86
CA ASP A 83 8.69 -12.54 -19.18
C ASP A 83 9.25 -12.68 -20.60
N MET A 84 9.08 -13.84 -21.23
CA MET A 84 9.49 -14.07 -22.63
C MET A 84 8.60 -13.34 -23.64
N VAL A 85 7.41 -12.90 -23.23
CA VAL A 85 6.41 -12.26 -24.09
C VAL A 85 5.89 -10.93 -23.57
N LEU A 86 6.26 -10.55 -22.35
CA LEU A 86 5.82 -9.30 -21.74
C LEU A 86 6.96 -8.26 -21.76
N GLY A 87 6.58 -7.02 -21.96
CA GLY A 87 7.44 -5.87 -21.73
C GLY A 87 7.67 -5.62 -20.23
N PRO A 88 8.29 -4.49 -19.85
CA PRO A 88 8.50 -4.14 -18.46
C PRO A 88 7.16 -4.02 -17.72
N ASP A 89 7.19 -4.33 -16.42
CA ASP A 89 6.02 -4.15 -15.56
C ASP A 89 5.56 -2.71 -15.57
N ARG A 90 4.24 -2.54 -15.55
CA ARG A 90 3.60 -1.22 -15.51
C ARG A 90 3.25 -0.86 -14.07
N LYS A 91 3.13 0.43 -13.80
CA LYS A 91 2.69 0.89 -12.49
C LYS A 91 1.32 0.27 -12.16
N GLY A 92 1.27 -0.49 -11.08
CA GLY A 92 0.05 -1.01 -10.47
C GLY A 92 -0.65 0.05 -9.62
N LEU A 93 -1.60 -0.39 -8.78
CA LEU A 93 -2.24 0.45 -7.77
C LEU A 93 -1.81 -0.03 -6.39
N LYS A 94 -1.59 0.91 -5.45
CA LYS A 94 -1.17 0.59 -4.09
C LYS A 94 -1.80 1.54 -3.08
N VAL A 95 -2.42 0.97 -2.06
CA VAL A 95 -2.93 1.69 -0.88
C VAL A 95 -2.27 1.13 0.36
N THR A 96 -1.73 1.98 1.21
CA THR A 96 -1.19 1.58 2.51
C THR A 96 -1.98 2.22 3.63
N TYR A 97 -2.36 1.41 4.62
CA TYR A 97 -3.14 1.81 5.79
C TYR A 97 -2.40 1.46 7.08
N CYS A 98 -2.29 2.43 7.98
CA CYS A 98 -1.63 2.25 9.25
C CYS A 98 -2.22 3.16 10.32
N THR A 99 -2.71 2.57 11.40
CA THR A 99 -3.17 3.29 12.61
C THR A 99 -2.58 2.65 13.86
N ASP A 100 -2.80 3.26 15.03
CA ASP A 100 -2.41 2.75 16.34
C ASP A 100 -0.93 2.34 16.42
N THR A 101 -0.02 3.30 16.18
CA THR A 101 1.41 3.02 16.19
C THR A 101 2.29 4.24 16.44
N ARG A 102 3.47 3.97 16.98
CA ARG A 102 4.61 4.90 16.85
C ARG A 102 5.17 4.86 15.42
N PRO A 103 5.79 5.94 14.95
CA PRO A 103 6.50 5.90 13.67
C PRO A 103 7.64 4.88 13.72
N VAL A 104 7.55 3.87 12.87
CA VAL A 104 8.58 2.84 12.68
C VAL A 104 8.96 2.74 11.20
N PRO A 105 10.22 2.41 10.86
CA PRO A 105 10.71 2.43 9.47
C PRO A 105 9.89 1.58 8.50
N VAL A 106 9.37 0.46 8.96
CA VAL A 106 8.57 -0.47 8.14
C VAL A 106 7.34 0.18 7.53
N ILE A 107 6.75 1.19 8.17
CA ILE A 107 5.60 1.93 7.64
C ILE A 107 5.99 2.64 6.34
N ALA A 108 7.13 3.35 6.35
CA ALA A 108 7.61 4.05 5.15
C ALA A 108 8.00 3.06 4.03
N GLU A 109 8.56 1.90 4.38
CA GLU A 109 8.89 0.83 3.44
C GLU A 109 7.63 0.36 2.68
N TYR A 110 6.56 0.02 3.40
CA TYR A 110 5.33 -0.44 2.77
C TYR A 110 4.51 0.67 2.11
N ALA A 111 4.64 1.91 2.57
CA ALA A 111 4.00 3.07 1.95
C ALA A 111 4.78 3.64 0.74
N GLU A 112 5.97 3.11 0.44
CA GLU A 112 6.82 3.59 -0.65
C GLU A 112 6.05 3.60 -1.98
N HIS A 113 5.97 4.79 -2.59
CA HIS A 113 5.27 5.06 -3.85
C HIS A 113 3.80 4.59 -3.90
N ALA A 114 3.12 4.49 -2.75
CA ALA A 114 1.69 4.22 -2.71
C ALA A 114 0.89 5.34 -3.40
N ASP A 115 -0.20 4.98 -4.08
CA ASP A 115 -1.13 5.98 -4.64
C ASP A 115 -1.87 6.70 -3.53
N LEU A 116 -2.15 5.98 -2.43
CA LEU A 116 -2.73 6.55 -1.23
C LEU A 116 -2.10 5.93 0.03
N PHE A 117 -1.62 6.77 0.92
CA PHE A 117 -1.16 6.41 2.25
C PHE A 117 -2.13 6.95 3.30
N ILE A 118 -2.86 6.07 3.98
CA ILE A 118 -3.77 6.41 5.08
C ILE A 118 -3.04 6.12 6.38
N CYS A 119 -2.84 7.14 7.19
CA CYS A 119 -2.05 7.04 8.42
C CYS A 119 -2.72 7.78 9.58
N GLU A 120 -2.50 7.30 10.80
CA GLU A 120 -2.90 8.07 11.96
C GLU A 120 -2.17 9.41 12.02
N GLY A 121 -2.83 10.40 12.64
CA GLY A 121 -2.24 11.66 13.05
C GLY A 121 -2.93 12.12 14.33
N MET A 122 -2.73 11.34 15.42
CA MET A 122 -3.48 11.48 16.68
C MET A 122 -3.44 12.89 17.25
N TYR A 123 -2.30 13.58 17.12
CA TYR A 123 -2.07 14.89 17.70
C TYR A 123 -1.55 15.88 16.68
N GLY A 124 -2.15 17.08 16.61
CA GLY A 124 -1.74 18.19 15.74
C GLY A 124 -1.00 19.30 16.48
N GLU A 125 -1.26 19.45 17.79
CA GLU A 125 -0.71 20.53 18.60
C GLU A 125 0.78 20.35 18.87
N ASP A 126 1.52 21.46 18.90
CA ASP A 126 2.94 21.49 19.25
C ASP A 126 3.13 20.98 20.70
N GLY A 127 4.21 20.24 20.94
CA GLY A 127 4.57 19.70 22.26
C GLY A 127 3.81 18.43 22.68
N LYS A 128 3.04 17.80 21.76
CA LYS A 128 2.34 16.54 22.03
C LYS A 128 3.18 15.29 21.78
N GLU A 129 4.43 15.43 21.39
CA GLU A 129 5.32 14.29 21.09
C GLU A 129 5.55 13.37 22.29
N ALA A 130 5.62 13.94 23.51
CA ALA A 130 5.76 13.15 24.73
C ALA A 130 4.52 12.30 24.97
N LYS A 131 3.32 12.89 24.80
CA LYS A 131 2.05 12.20 24.92
C LYS A 131 1.86 11.13 23.83
N ALA A 132 2.25 11.45 22.59
CA ALA A 132 2.23 10.50 21.50
C ALA A 132 3.12 9.28 21.79
N ARG A 133 4.31 9.49 22.38
CA ARG A 133 5.18 8.39 22.82
C ARG A 133 4.59 7.57 23.96
N GLU A 134 4.02 8.22 24.96
CA GLU A 134 3.39 7.55 26.11
C GLU A 134 2.29 6.60 25.69
N TYR A 135 1.38 7.05 24.82
CA TYR A 135 0.22 6.26 24.35
C TYR A 135 0.51 5.42 23.10
N LYS A 136 1.76 5.46 22.58
CA LYS A 136 2.20 4.76 21.37
C LYS A 136 1.38 5.11 20.12
N HIS A 137 1.14 6.39 19.96
CA HIS A 137 0.60 7.02 18.74
C HIS A 137 1.62 7.98 18.13
N MET A 138 1.27 8.66 17.05
CA MET A 138 2.13 9.66 16.44
C MET A 138 1.42 11.01 16.26
N THR A 139 2.22 12.05 16.13
CA THR A 139 1.74 13.36 15.72
C THR A 139 1.53 13.40 14.21
N MET A 140 0.72 14.35 13.73
CA MET A 140 0.53 14.62 12.30
C MET A 140 1.87 14.91 11.61
N TYR A 141 2.83 15.53 12.30
CA TYR A 141 4.16 15.84 11.78
C TYR A 141 5.04 14.60 11.65
N GLU A 142 4.96 13.68 12.62
CA GLU A 142 5.66 12.39 12.54
C GLU A 142 5.11 11.55 11.39
N ALA A 143 3.79 11.53 11.17
CA ALA A 143 3.15 10.87 10.02
C ALA A 143 3.60 11.50 8.69
N ALA A 144 3.65 12.84 8.61
CA ALA A 144 4.15 13.54 7.42
C ALA A 144 5.63 13.22 7.12
N ASN A 145 6.46 13.03 8.14
CA ASN A 145 7.85 12.60 7.94
C ASN A 145 7.97 11.17 7.41
N LEU A 146 7.05 10.27 7.77
CA LEU A 146 6.95 8.95 7.14
C LEU A 146 6.56 9.08 5.67
N ALA A 147 5.55 9.90 5.35
CA ALA A 147 5.13 10.15 3.97
C ALA A 147 6.25 10.80 3.15
N LYS A 148 7.01 11.75 3.72
CA LYS A 148 8.18 12.36 3.05
C LYS A 148 9.25 11.32 2.68
N LYS A 149 9.43 10.27 3.48
CA LYS A 149 10.35 9.17 3.17
C LYS A 149 9.77 8.22 2.13
N ALA A 150 8.50 7.90 2.27
CA ALA A 150 7.80 6.92 1.43
C ALA A 150 7.40 7.47 0.04
N GLN A 151 7.26 8.80 -0.10
CA GLN A 151 6.87 9.46 -1.34
C GLN A 151 5.56 8.92 -1.96
N PRO A 152 4.48 8.73 -1.19
CA PRO A 152 3.19 8.39 -1.77
C PRO A 152 2.66 9.54 -2.62
N ALA A 153 1.72 9.27 -3.53
CA ALA A 153 1.08 10.32 -4.32
C ALA A 153 0.20 11.24 -3.43
N GLU A 154 -0.48 10.65 -2.45
CA GLU A 154 -1.36 11.37 -1.52
C GLU A 154 -1.29 10.72 -0.14
N MET A 155 -1.41 11.52 0.95
CA MET A 155 -1.53 11.04 2.31
C MET A 155 -2.82 11.53 2.95
N TRP A 156 -3.58 10.62 3.56
CA TRP A 156 -4.74 10.93 4.38
C TRP A 156 -4.41 10.71 5.85
N LEU A 157 -4.51 11.76 6.63
CA LEU A 157 -4.43 11.69 8.09
C LEU A 157 -5.80 11.31 8.65
N THR A 158 -5.80 10.41 9.60
CA THR A 158 -7.00 9.89 10.27
C THR A 158 -6.72 9.64 11.76
N HIS A 159 -7.64 9.01 12.47
CA HIS A 159 -7.44 8.55 13.85
C HIS A 159 -7.03 9.67 14.82
N TYR A 160 -7.75 10.78 14.75
CA TYR A 160 -7.48 11.95 15.60
C TYR A 160 -7.89 11.71 17.04
N SER A 161 -7.13 12.30 17.98
CA SER A 161 -7.54 12.34 19.39
C SER A 161 -8.94 12.95 19.53
N PRO A 162 -9.79 12.41 20.41
CA PRO A 162 -11.08 13.05 20.73
C PRO A 162 -10.94 14.50 21.19
N SER A 163 -9.76 14.91 21.67
CA SER A 163 -9.47 16.30 22.04
C SER A 163 -9.08 17.19 20.85
N LEU A 164 -8.74 16.60 19.69
CA LEU A 164 -8.37 17.32 18.47
C LEU A 164 -9.61 17.58 17.59
N ASN A 165 -10.39 18.58 17.96
CA ASN A 165 -11.68 18.86 17.30
C ASN A 165 -11.51 19.42 15.87
N ARG A 166 -10.39 20.07 15.57
CA ARG A 166 -10.15 20.79 14.31
C ARG A 166 -8.78 20.46 13.73
N PRO A 167 -8.59 19.23 13.20
CA PRO A 167 -7.31 18.83 12.63
C PRO A 167 -6.86 19.71 11.46
N ASP A 168 -7.81 20.31 10.75
CA ASP A 168 -7.51 21.22 9.62
C ASP A 168 -6.68 22.46 10.03
N GLU A 169 -6.68 22.85 11.29
CA GLU A 169 -5.89 23.99 11.77
C GLU A 169 -4.38 23.74 11.71
N PHE A 170 -3.96 22.47 11.64
CA PHE A 170 -2.55 22.07 11.64
C PHE A 170 -2.05 21.65 10.26
N ILE A 171 -2.95 21.54 9.27
CA ILE A 171 -2.61 20.92 7.97
C ILE A 171 -1.57 21.72 7.19
N ASP A 172 -1.54 23.03 7.30
CA ASP A 172 -0.59 23.85 6.54
C ASP A 172 0.84 23.58 6.99
N LYS A 173 1.11 23.47 8.30
CA LYS A 173 2.42 23.04 8.83
C LYS A 173 2.78 21.61 8.40
N VAL A 174 1.81 20.71 8.36
CA VAL A 174 2.00 19.32 7.90
C VAL A 174 2.41 19.31 6.42
N ARG A 175 1.80 20.17 5.60
CA ARG A 175 2.10 20.29 4.17
C ARG A 175 3.47 20.90 3.88
N GLU A 176 4.05 21.63 4.80
CA GLU A 176 5.46 22.06 4.70
C GLU A 176 6.41 20.84 4.71
N ILE A 177 6.02 19.74 5.36
CA ILE A 177 6.79 18.49 5.42
C ILE A 177 6.45 17.59 4.24
N PHE A 178 5.15 17.39 3.98
CA PHE A 178 4.64 16.59 2.87
C PHE A 178 3.43 17.28 2.21
N PRO A 179 3.60 17.90 1.04
CA PRO A 179 2.56 18.71 0.37
C PRO A 179 1.27 17.95 0.04
N GLY A 180 1.35 16.62 -0.20
CA GLY A 180 0.22 15.76 -0.51
C GLY A 180 -0.65 15.35 0.70
N ALA A 181 -0.45 15.96 1.87
CA ALA A 181 -1.19 15.64 3.07
C ALA A 181 -2.59 16.26 3.09
N LYS A 182 -3.56 15.49 3.55
CA LYS A 182 -4.96 15.90 3.77
C LYS A 182 -5.46 15.39 5.11
N THR A 183 -6.28 16.20 5.78
CA THR A 183 -7.05 15.78 6.95
C THR A 183 -8.31 15.06 6.47
N ALA A 184 -8.32 13.75 6.50
CA ALA A 184 -9.45 12.96 6.05
C ALA A 184 -10.56 12.92 7.10
N ARG A 185 -11.78 12.66 6.63
CA ARG A 185 -13.00 12.52 7.45
C ARG A 185 -13.72 11.24 7.08
N ASP A 186 -14.50 10.74 8.00
CA ASP A 186 -15.35 9.57 7.76
C ASP A 186 -16.24 9.79 6.53
N GLY A 187 -16.34 8.76 5.71
CA GLY A 187 -17.10 8.80 4.47
C GLY A 187 -16.36 9.37 3.26
N TRP A 188 -15.10 9.82 3.41
CA TRP A 188 -14.30 10.19 2.23
C TRP A 188 -14.01 8.97 1.36
N THR A 189 -14.07 9.18 0.07
CA THR A 189 -13.78 8.17 -0.94
C THR A 189 -12.72 8.66 -1.92
N ARG A 190 -11.89 7.76 -2.40
CA ARG A 190 -10.91 8.00 -3.46
C ARG A 190 -10.99 6.90 -4.48
N GLU A 191 -11.28 7.24 -5.71
CA GLU A 191 -11.16 6.31 -6.83
C GLU A 191 -9.72 6.34 -7.33
N LEU A 192 -9.12 5.15 -7.43
CA LEU A 192 -7.79 4.96 -8.01
C LEU A 192 -7.95 4.19 -9.32
N THR A 193 -7.37 4.70 -10.37
CA THR A 193 -7.39 4.11 -11.70
C THR A 193 -5.97 3.89 -12.20
N PHE A 194 -5.79 2.90 -13.05
CA PHE A 194 -4.52 2.74 -13.74
C PHE A 194 -4.25 3.95 -14.64
N ASP A 195 -3.01 4.42 -14.66
CA ASP A 195 -2.60 5.43 -15.61
C ASP A 195 -2.81 4.90 -17.05
N GLU A 196 -3.49 5.68 -17.89
CA GLU A 196 -3.58 5.43 -19.33
C GLU A 196 -2.22 5.80 -19.94
N GLU A 197 -1.53 4.81 -20.51
CA GLU A 197 -0.30 5.00 -21.30
C GLU A 197 -0.61 4.99 -22.80
#